data_3a42696e8b3a0c395c62c18ab2033c92
#
_entry.id   3a42696e8b3a0c395c62c18ab2033c92
#
_cell.length_a   1.000
_cell.length_b   1.000
_cell.length_c   1.000
_cell.angle_alpha   90.00
_cell.angle_beta   90.00
_cell.angle_gamma   90.00
#
_symmetry.space_group_name_H-M   'P 1'
#
loop_
_entity.id
_entity.type
_entity.pdbx_description
1 polymer ?
#
loop_
_entity_poly.entity_id
_entity_poly.type
_entity_poly.pdbx_seq_one_letter_code
_entity_poly.pdbx_strand_id
1 'polypeptide(L)'
;MTTQDSSTYWKRGRVELRAAGFDPDRAAQTNAVVTIASAYTNAHRCNNRVRAITDLLVEILTERGGQGLIVGAPAVSDALTQGTPTAGYSLASRDVVADCFEIGHYAHHGDAMIVISGCDKTGAAALMPLARTNAFGLVLYPGTSTPGRVSFGAWASKGNNITILDYAEARAANESGRLSGEELLEVERNVMPGSGTCGAMFTANTMSTIAEAIGMMLPRGASHPADYHAGSDIHADVRAQARASVDALYRLIEAGIRPRDIMTERAFENAIATVYAMGGSTNMYLHLLALAREAQVPVTIDRIQAIG
;
A
#
# COMPACT_ATOMS: atom_id res chain seq x y z
N MET A 1 6.34 20.16 -14.02
CA MET A 1 7.75 20.31 -14.46
C MET A 1 7.80 19.95 -15.92
N THR A 2 8.54 20.68 -16.72
CA THR A 2 8.65 20.43 -18.17
C THR A 2 9.74 19.39 -18.41
N THR A 3 9.60 18.57 -19.46
CA THR A 3 10.58 17.56 -19.90
C THR A 3 12.01 18.12 -20.09
N GLN A 4 12.16 19.43 -20.20
CA GLN A 4 13.45 20.12 -20.37
C GLN A 4 14.28 20.13 -19.07
N ASP A 5 13.63 20.13 -17.89
CA ASP A 5 14.30 20.18 -16.59
C ASP A 5 14.88 18.80 -16.18
N SER A 6 14.17 17.72 -16.50
CA SER A 6 14.63 16.37 -16.19
C SER A 6 15.90 16.01 -16.97
N SER A 7 15.98 16.36 -18.26
CA SER A 7 17.17 16.06 -19.08
C SER A 7 18.43 16.76 -18.56
N THR A 8 18.31 17.95 -18.00
CA THR A 8 19.43 18.69 -17.39
C THR A 8 19.93 18.01 -16.12
N TYR A 9 19.00 17.53 -15.25
CA TYR A 9 19.34 16.77 -14.05
C TYR A 9 20.14 15.50 -14.40
N TRP A 10 19.62 14.69 -15.30
CA TRP A 10 20.26 13.43 -15.71
C TRP A 10 21.63 13.63 -16.37
N LYS A 11 21.83 14.75 -17.07
CA LYS A 11 23.13 15.11 -17.66
C LYS A 11 24.15 15.57 -16.63
N ARG A 12 23.73 16.30 -15.59
CA ARG A 12 24.65 16.82 -14.55
C ARG A 12 25.08 15.75 -13.57
N GLY A 13 24.17 14.87 -13.14
CA GLY A 13 24.40 13.84 -12.15
C GLY A 13 25.03 12.54 -12.68
N ARG A 14 25.61 12.53 -13.89
CA ARG A 14 26.06 11.29 -14.55
C ARG A 14 27.04 10.44 -13.74
N VAL A 15 27.94 11.06 -12.99
CA VAL A 15 28.94 10.34 -12.18
C VAL A 15 28.25 9.65 -11.00
N GLU A 16 27.47 10.37 -10.25
CA GLU A 16 26.72 9.87 -9.09
C GLU A 16 25.71 8.80 -9.51
N LEU A 17 25.01 9.02 -10.62
CA LEU A 17 24.04 8.07 -11.16
C LEU A 17 24.69 6.74 -11.55
N ARG A 18 25.84 6.79 -12.24
CA ARG A 18 26.60 5.56 -12.59
C ARG A 18 27.13 4.85 -11.35
N ALA A 19 27.65 5.61 -10.37
CA ALA A 19 28.11 5.04 -9.11
C ALA A 19 26.96 4.39 -8.31
N ALA A 20 25.73 4.90 -8.45
CA ALA A 20 24.51 4.32 -7.88
C ALA A 20 23.89 3.17 -8.71
N GLY A 21 24.49 2.81 -9.85
CA GLY A 21 23.99 1.75 -10.73
C GLY A 21 22.91 2.19 -11.73
N PHE A 22 22.65 3.50 -11.85
CA PHE A 22 21.76 4.05 -12.87
C PHE A 22 22.46 4.21 -14.22
N ASP A 23 21.73 3.99 -15.30
CA ASP A 23 22.14 4.37 -16.65
C ASP A 23 21.65 5.80 -16.97
N PRO A 24 22.51 6.83 -16.93
CA PRO A 24 22.11 8.20 -17.17
C PRO A 24 21.68 8.47 -18.63
N ASP A 25 22.08 7.65 -19.58
CA ASP A 25 21.68 7.79 -20.98
C ASP A 25 20.25 7.25 -21.17
N ARG A 26 19.91 6.17 -20.48
CA ARG A 26 18.53 5.65 -20.39
C ARG A 26 17.64 6.60 -19.59
N ALA A 27 18.09 7.08 -18.43
CA ALA A 27 17.34 7.99 -17.59
C ALA A 27 17.02 9.33 -18.28
N ALA A 28 17.82 9.75 -19.22
CA ALA A 28 17.59 10.96 -20.01
C ALA A 28 16.50 10.81 -21.11
N GLN A 29 16.01 9.58 -21.34
CA GLN A 29 14.89 9.33 -22.25
C GLN A 29 13.57 9.68 -21.58
N THR A 30 12.59 10.09 -22.36
CA THR A 30 11.26 10.43 -21.85
C THR A 30 10.57 9.18 -21.27
N ASN A 31 9.96 9.31 -20.09
CA ASN A 31 9.22 8.26 -19.40
C ASN A 31 10.06 7.01 -19.04
N ALA A 32 11.37 7.19 -18.88
CA ALA A 32 12.27 6.08 -18.56
C ALA A 32 12.40 5.80 -17.05
N VAL A 33 12.19 6.80 -16.20
CA VAL A 33 12.42 6.71 -14.75
C VAL A 33 11.11 6.63 -14.00
N VAL A 34 10.85 5.48 -13.39
CA VAL A 34 9.67 5.25 -12.56
C VAL A 34 10.05 5.24 -11.09
N THR A 35 9.49 6.17 -10.33
CA THR A 35 9.62 6.18 -8.87
C THR A 35 8.85 5.01 -8.26
N ILE A 36 9.55 4.14 -7.55
CA ILE A 36 8.96 3.08 -6.73
C ILE A 36 9.00 3.58 -5.28
N ALA A 37 7.87 4.09 -4.82
CA ALA A 37 7.77 4.66 -3.49
C ALA A 37 7.19 3.64 -2.51
N SER A 38 7.84 3.47 -1.35
CA SER A 38 7.43 2.48 -0.37
C SER A 38 7.84 2.83 1.06
N ALA A 39 7.01 2.45 2.04
CA ALA A 39 7.35 2.52 3.45
C ALA A 39 7.78 1.14 3.93
N TYR A 40 9.09 0.92 4.07
CA TYR A 40 9.66 -0.36 4.51
C TYR A 40 10.00 -0.34 6.00
N THR A 41 9.75 -1.46 6.66
CA THR A 41 10.30 -1.79 7.98
C THR A 41 10.29 -3.31 8.17
N ASN A 42 11.22 -3.81 8.97
CA ASN A 42 11.20 -5.19 9.45
C ASN A 42 10.49 -5.34 10.82
N ALA A 43 10.02 -4.24 11.41
CA ALA A 43 9.38 -4.23 12.72
C ALA A 43 7.96 -4.79 12.72
N HIS A 44 7.27 -4.78 11.57
CA HIS A 44 5.93 -5.35 11.46
C HIS A 44 5.68 -5.94 10.06
N ARG A 45 4.82 -6.94 10.05
CA ARG A 45 4.53 -7.82 8.92
C ARG A 45 3.84 -7.14 7.72
N CYS A 46 3.10 -6.04 7.95
CA CYS A 46 2.37 -5.37 6.87
C CYS A 46 3.30 -4.76 5.82
N ASN A 47 4.51 -4.37 6.22
CA ASN A 47 5.47 -3.68 5.37
C ASN A 47 6.83 -4.40 5.23
N ASN A 48 7.03 -5.57 5.85
CA ASN A 48 8.31 -6.27 5.80
C ASN A 48 8.64 -6.88 4.42
N ARG A 49 7.64 -7.17 3.58
CA ARG A 49 7.80 -7.68 2.20
C ARG A 49 7.93 -6.59 1.16
N VAL A 50 7.65 -5.35 1.53
CA VAL A 50 7.67 -4.22 0.59
C VAL A 50 9.02 -4.09 -0.11
N ARG A 51 10.13 -4.36 0.60
CA ARG A 51 11.46 -4.35 -0.01
C ARG A 51 11.58 -5.35 -1.18
N ALA A 52 11.16 -6.60 -0.97
CA ALA A 52 11.23 -7.62 -2.02
C ALA A 52 10.32 -7.28 -3.23
N ILE A 53 9.17 -6.63 -2.97
CA ILE A 53 8.29 -6.15 -4.04
C ILE A 53 8.93 -4.97 -4.78
N THR A 54 9.63 -4.10 -4.06
CA THR A 54 10.40 -2.99 -4.66
C THR A 54 11.48 -3.53 -5.61
N ASP A 55 12.27 -4.51 -5.16
CA ASP A 55 13.31 -5.15 -5.97
C ASP A 55 12.70 -5.83 -7.22
N LEU A 56 11.58 -6.52 -7.07
CA LEU A 56 10.82 -7.12 -8.18
C LEU A 56 10.35 -6.06 -9.21
N LEU A 57 9.87 -4.91 -8.76
CA LEU A 57 9.46 -3.83 -9.66
C LEU A 57 10.65 -3.24 -10.43
N VAL A 58 11.82 -3.12 -9.80
CA VAL A 58 13.05 -2.69 -10.48
C VAL A 58 13.42 -3.68 -11.59
N GLU A 59 13.35 -4.98 -11.32
CA GLU A 59 13.60 -6.03 -12.33
C GLU A 59 12.63 -5.90 -13.52
N ILE A 60 11.31 -5.81 -13.25
CA ILE A 60 10.29 -5.71 -14.29
C ILE A 60 10.46 -4.42 -15.12
N LEU A 61 10.75 -3.30 -14.49
CA LEU A 61 11.02 -2.04 -15.19
C LEU A 61 12.25 -2.13 -16.06
N THR A 62 13.32 -2.78 -15.57
CA THR A 62 14.57 -2.97 -16.32
C THR A 62 14.33 -3.87 -17.54
N GLU A 63 13.59 -4.97 -17.41
CA GLU A 63 13.18 -5.84 -18.52
C GLU A 63 12.45 -5.05 -19.61
N ARG A 64 11.67 -4.03 -19.22
CA ARG A 64 10.90 -3.18 -20.12
C ARG A 64 11.68 -1.99 -20.70
N GLY A 65 12.94 -1.86 -20.33
CA GLY A 65 13.81 -0.77 -20.79
C GLY A 65 13.76 0.51 -19.95
N GLY A 66 12.96 0.53 -18.88
CA GLY A 66 12.91 1.62 -17.90
C GLY A 66 13.93 1.48 -16.78
N GLN A 67 13.87 2.39 -15.82
CA GLN A 67 14.66 2.36 -14.59
C GLN A 67 13.79 2.63 -13.37
N GLY A 68 13.94 1.79 -12.34
CA GLY A 68 13.28 1.99 -11.05
C GLY A 68 14.07 2.92 -10.15
N LEU A 69 13.49 4.03 -9.73
CA LEU A 69 13.99 4.94 -8.70
C LEU A 69 13.35 4.60 -7.37
N ILE A 70 14.11 4.06 -6.42
CA ILE A 70 13.58 3.66 -5.11
C ILE A 70 13.51 4.85 -4.17
N VAL A 71 12.33 5.10 -3.61
CA VAL A 71 12.09 6.13 -2.58
C VAL A 71 11.50 5.48 -1.35
N GLY A 72 12.14 5.67 -0.20
CA GLY A 72 11.74 5.12 1.09
C GLY A 72 11.08 6.13 2.01
N ALA A 73 10.24 5.64 2.92
CA ALA A 73 9.66 6.40 4.01
C ALA A 73 9.53 5.53 5.28
N PRO A 74 9.36 6.12 6.49
CA PRO A 74 9.12 5.36 7.69
C PRO A 74 7.77 4.63 7.63
N ALA A 75 7.68 3.45 8.25
CA ALA A 75 6.45 2.72 8.40
C ALA A 75 6.10 2.58 9.89
N VAL A 76 4.91 3.02 10.28
CA VAL A 76 4.38 2.90 11.64
C VAL A 76 3.18 1.95 11.63
N SER A 77 3.14 1.01 12.56
CA SER A 77 2.03 0.07 12.69
C SER A 77 1.09 0.47 13.81
N ASP A 78 -0.19 0.64 13.50
CA ASP A 78 -1.24 0.84 14.50
C ASP A 78 -1.27 -0.31 15.52
N ALA A 79 -1.13 -1.55 15.05
CA ALA A 79 -1.18 -2.72 15.92
C ALA A 79 -0.09 -2.73 17.00
N LEU A 80 1.05 -2.08 16.77
CA LEU A 80 2.14 -1.97 17.74
C LEU A 80 2.04 -0.71 18.61
N THR A 81 1.45 0.35 18.08
CA THR A 81 1.41 1.65 18.79
C THR A 81 0.11 1.90 19.53
N GLN A 82 -1.00 1.29 19.10
CA GLN A 82 -2.31 1.48 19.69
C GLN A 82 -2.32 1.06 21.18
N GLY A 83 -2.92 1.91 22.02
CA GLY A 83 -2.92 1.70 23.47
C GLY A 83 -1.62 2.06 24.17
N THR A 84 -0.64 2.62 23.46
CA THR A 84 0.64 3.09 24.02
C THR A 84 0.80 4.61 23.88
N PRO A 85 1.75 5.24 24.57
CA PRO A 85 2.04 6.68 24.41
C PRO A 85 2.46 7.07 22.98
N THR A 86 2.85 6.11 22.16
CA THR A 86 3.31 6.32 20.77
C THR A 86 2.20 6.25 19.73
N ALA A 87 0.95 6.03 20.14
CA ALA A 87 -0.22 5.90 19.22
C ALA A 87 -0.39 7.14 18.30
N GLY A 88 -0.07 8.33 18.80
CA GLY A 88 -0.15 9.58 18.02
C GLY A 88 0.74 9.60 16.77
N TYR A 89 1.85 8.88 16.78
CA TYR A 89 2.75 8.81 15.63
C TYR A 89 2.14 8.06 14.44
N SER A 90 1.19 7.17 14.67
CA SER A 90 0.55 6.43 13.58
C SER A 90 -0.17 7.37 12.61
N LEU A 91 -1.11 8.19 13.08
CA LEU A 91 -1.83 9.11 12.19
C LEU A 91 -0.92 10.19 11.60
N ALA A 92 0.00 10.75 12.39
CA ALA A 92 0.95 11.74 11.94
C ALA A 92 1.86 11.21 10.82
N SER A 93 2.20 9.92 10.84
CA SER A 93 3.04 9.31 9.80
C SER A 93 2.42 9.33 8.41
N ARG A 94 1.10 9.38 8.27
CA ARG A 94 0.41 9.40 6.97
C ARG A 94 0.91 10.55 6.08
N ASP A 95 0.86 11.76 6.61
CA ASP A 95 1.25 12.96 5.84
C ASP A 95 2.76 12.98 5.61
N VAL A 96 3.56 12.65 6.62
CA VAL A 96 5.03 12.55 6.50
C VAL A 96 5.43 11.54 5.42
N VAL A 97 4.79 10.38 5.37
CA VAL A 97 5.06 9.34 4.36
C VAL A 97 4.70 9.84 2.96
N ALA A 98 3.54 10.49 2.81
CA ALA A 98 3.12 11.09 1.54
C ALA A 98 4.12 12.16 1.08
N ASP A 99 4.58 13.02 1.99
CA ASP A 99 5.59 14.06 1.72
C ASP A 99 6.95 13.45 1.33
N CYS A 100 7.39 12.38 2.00
CA CYS A 100 8.62 11.67 1.62
C CYS A 100 8.55 11.15 0.17
N PHE A 101 7.42 10.59 -0.23
CA PHE A 101 7.23 10.07 -1.57
C PHE A 101 7.23 11.18 -2.62
N GLU A 102 6.54 12.29 -2.35
CA GLU A 102 6.54 13.47 -3.22
C GLU A 102 7.93 14.08 -3.37
N ILE A 103 8.62 14.32 -2.24
CA ILE A 103 9.98 14.87 -2.22
C ILE A 103 10.93 13.99 -3.02
N GLY A 104 10.91 12.67 -2.78
CA GLY A 104 11.78 11.73 -3.49
C GLY A 104 11.51 11.69 -4.99
N HIS A 105 10.24 11.76 -5.39
CA HIS A 105 9.85 11.80 -6.79
C HIS A 105 10.35 13.06 -7.50
N TYR A 106 10.05 14.23 -6.94
CA TYR A 106 10.42 15.50 -7.55
C TYR A 106 11.90 15.81 -7.49
N ALA A 107 12.56 15.53 -6.35
CA ALA A 107 13.99 15.79 -6.18
C ALA A 107 14.85 15.00 -7.17
N HIS A 108 14.38 13.84 -7.60
CA HIS A 108 15.10 12.96 -8.53
C HIS A 108 14.44 12.88 -9.90
N HIS A 109 13.53 13.79 -10.24
CA HIS A 109 12.94 13.91 -11.56
C HIS A 109 12.37 12.59 -12.13
N GLY A 110 11.63 11.82 -11.30
CA GLY A 110 10.90 10.66 -11.78
C GLY A 110 9.80 11.07 -12.78
N ASP A 111 9.60 10.26 -13.81
CA ASP A 111 8.58 10.52 -14.84
C ASP A 111 7.20 10.02 -14.42
N ALA A 112 7.16 8.95 -13.64
CA ALA A 112 5.95 8.29 -13.17
C ALA A 112 6.17 7.65 -11.79
N MET A 113 5.11 7.19 -11.14
CA MET A 113 5.17 6.57 -9.80
C MET A 113 4.41 5.24 -9.75
N ILE A 114 5.03 4.23 -9.12
CA ILE A 114 4.31 3.09 -8.53
C ILE A 114 4.48 3.20 -7.03
N VAL A 115 3.39 3.37 -6.29
CA VAL A 115 3.44 3.52 -4.84
C VAL A 115 2.95 2.24 -4.18
N ILE A 116 3.81 1.58 -3.40
CA ILE A 116 3.45 0.37 -2.68
C ILE A 116 2.76 0.77 -1.38
N SER A 117 1.50 0.39 -1.25
CA SER A 117 0.73 0.56 0.00
C SER A 117 1.17 -0.48 1.05
N GLY A 118 0.50 -0.54 2.17
CA GLY A 118 0.85 -1.50 3.23
C GLY A 118 -0.06 -1.36 4.44
N CYS A 119 0.50 -1.10 5.61
CA CYS A 119 -0.23 -0.94 6.85
C CYS A 119 -1.18 0.27 6.79
N ASP A 120 -1.99 0.41 7.79
CA ASP A 120 -3.10 1.34 8.01
C ASP A 120 -2.88 2.73 7.36
N LYS A 121 -1.91 3.48 7.79
CA LYS A 121 -1.67 4.85 7.30
C LYS A 121 -0.92 4.90 5.96
N THR A 122 -0.12 3.89 5.66
CA THR A 122 0.63 3.83 4.39
C THR A 122 -0.28 3.57 3.19
N GLY A 123 -1.48 2.97 3.40
CA GLY A 123 -2.49 2.84 2.36
C GLY A 123 -3.02 4.19 1.86
N ALA A 124 -3.37 5.08 2.79
CA ALA A 124 -3.79 6.44 2.45
C ALA A 124 -2.62 7.27 1.90
N ALA A 125 -1.45 7.19 2.55
CA ALA A 125 -0.22 7.87 2.12
C ALA A 125 0.22 7.49 0.71
N ALA A 126 -0.12 6.29 0.22
CA ALA A 126 0.20 5.86 -1.14
C ALA A 126 -0.61 6.59 -2.22
N LEU A 127 -1.85 6.97 -1.91
CA LEU A 127 -2.74 7.67 -2.85
C LEU A 127 -2.51 9.19 -2.88
N MET A 128 -2.14 9.78 -1.72
CA MET A 128 -2.03 11.23 -1.57
C MET A 128 -1.00 11.89 -2.51
N PRO A 129 0.25 11.39 -2.65
CA PRO A 129 1.22 12.01 -3.56
C PRO A 129 0.79 11.89 -5.03
N LEU A 130 0.12 10.81 -5.43
CA LEU A 130 -0.43 10.67 -6.77
C LEU A 130 -1.51 11.73 -7.06
N ALA A 131 -2.42 11.95 -6.10
CA ALA A 131 -3.45 12.99 -6.20
C ALA A 131 -2.83 14.39 -6.22
N ARG A 132 -1.86 14.67 -5.35
CA ARG A 132 -1.25 15.99 -5.16
C ARG A 132 -0.38 16.40 -6.34
N THR A 133 0.51 15.52 -6.76
CA THR A 133 1.46 15.79 -7.85
C THR A 133 0.82 15.68 -9.22
N ASN A 134 -0.23 14.87 -9.33
CA ASN A 134 -0.83 14.47 -10.60
C ASN A 134 0.20 13.86 -11.59
N ALA A 135 1.28 13.27 -11.07
CA ALA A 135 2.24 12.49 -11.86
C ALA A 135 1.59 11.19 -12.32
N PHE A 136 1.93 10.70 -13.51
CA PHE A 136 1.46 9.38 -13.94
C PHE A 136 1.75 8.34 -12.87
N GLY A 137 0.77 7.52 -12.53
CA GLY A 137 1.04 6.53 -11.49
C GLY A 137 -0.18 5.75 -11.04
N LEU A 138 0.10 4.74 -10.23
CA LEU A 138 -0.88 3.85 -9.62
C LEU A 138 -0.35 3.27 -8.30
N VAL A 139 -1.23 2.61 -7.56
CA VAL A 139 -0.91 1.94 -6.30
C VAL A 139 -0.79 0.44 -6.53
N LEU A 140 0.21 -0.18 -5.88
CA LEU A 140 0.34 -1.62 -5.75
C LEU A 140 0.16 -2.02 -4.29
N TYR A 141 -0.67 -3.03 -4.04
CA TYR A 141 -0.91 -3.56 -2.71
C TYR A 141 0.01 -4.76 -2.43
N PRO A 142 0.67 -4.83 -1.27
CA PRO A 142 1.62 -5.91 -0.97
C PRO A 142 0.92 -7.24 -0.61
N GLY A 143 -0.39 -7.24 -0.49
CA GLY A 143 -1.20 -8.40 -0.16
C GLY A 143 -1.62 -8.51 1.30
N THR A 144 -2.62 -9.33 1.53
CA THR A 144 -3.20 -9.64 2.84
C THR A 144 -2.56 -10.90 3.41
N SER A 145 -2.46 -10.96 4.72
CA SER A 145 -2.04 -12.17 5.43
C SER A 145 -3.01 -13.32 5.18
N THR A 146 -2.47 -14.51 4.94
CA THR A 146 -3.24 -15.75 4.95
C THR A 146 -3.78 -16.06 6.36
N PRO A 147 -4.93 -16.74 6.49
CA PRO A 147 -5.42 -17.22 7.77
C PRO A 147 -4.44 -18.19 8.41
N GLY A 148 -4.34 -18.12 9.74
CA GLY A 148 -3.65 -19.11 10.53
C GLY A 148 -4.50 -20.34 10.82
N ARG A 149 -3.94 -21.30 11.56
CA ARG A 149 -4.66 -22.52 11.92
C ARG A 149 -4.35 -22.97 13.36
N VAL A 150 -5.41 -23.31 14.08
CA VAL A 150 -5.34 -24.02 15.36
C VAL A 150 -6.40 -25.11 15.38
N SER A 151 -6.15 -26.21 16.08
CA SER A 151 -7.00 -27.39 16.08
C SER A 151 -7.83 -27.60 17.35
N PHE A 152 -7.91 -26.61 18.22
CA PHE A 152 -8.62 -26.68 19.50
C PHE A 152 -9.66 -25.57 19.68
N GLY A 153 -10.49 -25.72 20.71
CA GLY A 153 -11.49 -24.71 21.11
C GLY A 153 -12.60 -24.50 20.09
N ALA A 154 -13.23 -23.33 20.17
CA ALA A 154 -14.32 -22.94 19.28
C ALA A 154 -13.92 -22.82 17.80
N TRP A 155 -12.62 -22.66 17.51
CA TRP A 155 -12.08 -22.51 16.16
C TRP A 155 -12.07 -23.81 15.37
N ALA A 156 -12.06 -24.97 16.03
CA ALA A 156 -12.17 -26.28 15.36
C ALA A 156 -13.45 -26.36 14.50
N SER A 157 -14.55 -25.75 14.96
CA SER A 157 -15.82 -25.70 14.22
C SER A 157 -15.81 -24.74 13.04
N LYS A 158 -14.86 -23.78 12.99
CA LYS A 158 -14.63 -22.83 11.89
C LYS A 158 -13.67 -23.38 10.81
N GLY A 159 -13.46 -24.68 10.74
CA GLY A 159 -12.50 -25.30 9.82
C GLY A 159 -11.03 -25.04 10.17
N ASN A 160 -10.78 -24.78 11.45
CA ASN A 160 -9.46 -24.47 12.02
C ASN A 160 -8.79 -23.21 11.50
N ASN A 161 -9.48 -22.38 10.69
CA ASN A 161 -8.95 -21.11 10.21
C ASN A 161 -9.15 -20.00 11.25
N ILE A 162 -8.08 -19.28 11.56
CA ILE A 162 -8.10 -18.15 12.49
C ILE A 162 -7.47 -16.91 11.88
N THR A 163 -7.98 -15.76 12.30
CA THR A 163 -7.53 -14.42 11.88
C THR A 163 -7.17 -13.57 13.10
N ILE A 164 -6.72 -12.37 12.88
CA ILE A 164 -6.43 -11.41 13.96
C ILE A 164 -7.65 -11.13 14.85
N LEU A 165 -8.89 -11.31 14.36
CA LEU A 165 -10.11 -11.17 15.15
C LEU A 165 -10.22 -12.31 16.16
N ASP A 166 -9.90 -13.54 15.75
CA ASP A 166 -9.90 -14.70 16.63
C ASP A 166 -8.83 -14.58 17.74
N TYR A 167 -7.71 -13.89 17.45
CA TYR A 167 -6.73 -13.57 18.49
C TYR A 167 -7.28 -12.63 19.56
N ALA A 168 -8.05 -11.63 19.17
CA ALA A 168 -8.70 -10.75 20.14
C ALA A 168 -9.71 -11.52 21.04
N GLU A 169 -10.46 -12.46 20.45
CA GLU A 169 -11.34 -13.35 21.19
C GLU A 169 -10.55 -14.27 22.14
N ALA A 170 -9.42 -14.84 21.67
CA ALA A 170 -8.55 -15.69 22.47
C ALA A 170 -7.97 -14.95 23.69
N ARG A 171 -7.53 -13.71 23.50
CA ARG A 171 -7.06 -12.87 24.62
C ARG A 171 -8.14 -12.65 25.66
N ALA A 172 -9.33 -12.26 25.26
CA ALA A 172 -10.44 -12.07 26.17
C ALA A 172 -10.85 -13.39 26.89
N ALA A 173 -10.78 -14.51 26.20
CA ALA A 173 -10.99 -15.83 26.80
C ALA A 173 -9.93 -16.18 27.84
N ASN A 174 -8.67 -15.89 27.57
CA ASN A 174 -7.58 -16.09 28.52
C ASN A 174 -7.71 -15.18 29.74
N GLU A 175 -7.97 -13.89 29.55
CA GLU A 175 -8.20 -12.93 30.63
C GLU A 175 -9.37 -13.34 31.55
N SER A 176 -10.38 -14.02 31.01
CA SER A 176 -11.54 -14.55 31.77
C SER A 176 -11.33 -15.98 32.31
N GLY A 177 -10.15 -16.57 32.14
CA GLY A 177 -9.83 -17.92 32.60
C GLY A 177 -10.46 -19.06 31.79
N ARG A 178 -11.04 -18.78 30.61
CA ARG A 178 -11.65 -19.76 29.70
C ARG A 178 -10.66 -20.38 28.72
N LEU A 179 -9.49 -19.81 28.60
CA LEU A 179 -8.38 -20.28 27.76
C LEU A 179 -7.09 -20.25 28.59
N SER A 180 -6.30 -21.29 28.51
CA SER A 180 -5.00 -21.35 29.19
C SER A 180 -3.95 -20.45 28.52
N GLY A 181 -2.88 -20.13 29.24
CA GLY A 181 -1.77 -19.37 28.67
C GLY A 181 -1.04 -20.14 27.54
N GLU A 182 -0.99 -21.47 27.61
CA GLU A 182 -0.39 -22.29 26.55
C GLU A 182 -1.22 -22.27 25.27
N GLU A 183 -2.55 -22.37 25.39
CA GLU A 183 -3.46 -22.25 24.24
C GLU A 183 -3.41 -20.85 23.61
N LEU A 184 -3.36 -19.79 24.42
CA LEU A 184 -3.19 -18.43 23.90
C LEU A 184 -1.86 -18.30 23.14
N LEU A 185 -0.77 -18.82 23.66
CA LEU A 185 0.54 -18.80 23.00
C LEU A 185 0.51 -19.57 21.66
N GLU A 186 -0.25 -20.66 21.58
CA GLU A 186 -0.43 -21.39 20.33
C GLU A 186 -1.21 -20.54 19.29
N VAL A 187 -2.26 -19.85 19.72
CA VAL A 187 -2.98 -18.89 18.85
C VAL A 187 -2.03 -17.79 18.38
N GLU A 188 -1.25 -17.19 19.27
CA GLU A 188 -0.27 -16.13 18.93
C GLU A 188 0.71 -16.56 17.85
N ARG A 189 1.22 -17.79 17.94
CA ARG A 189 2.20 -18.34 16.99
C ARG A 189 1.61 -18.62 15.61
N ASN A 190 0.31 -18.90 15.55
CA ASN A 190 -0.33 -19.43 14.36
C ASN A 190 -1.31 -18.47 13.68
N VAL A 191 -1.82 -17.44 14.36
CA VAL A 191 -2.90 -16.58 13.86
C VAL A 191 -2.55 -15.80 12.61
N MET A 192 -1.29 -15.49 12.42
CA MET A 192 -0.78 -14.74 11.27
C MET A 192 0.53 -15.35 10.78
N PRO A 193 0.49 -16.46 10.03
CA PRO A 193 1.65 -17.28 9.75
C PRO A 193 2.65 -16.69 8.76
N GLY A 194 2.33 -15.57 8.13
CA GLY A 194 3.18 -14.96 7.11
C GLY A 194 3.20 -13.44 7.18
N SER A 195 3.64 -12.84 6.09
CA SER A 195 3.64 -11.40 5.87
C SER A 195 2.27 -10.89 5.38
N GLY A 196 2.18 -9.60 5.12
CA GLY A 196 0.97 -8.97 4.62
C GLY A 196 0.20 -8.20 5.66
N THR A 197 -0.81 -7.46 5.21
CA THR A 197 -1.69 -6.68 6.08
C THR A 197 -2.62 -7.57 6.88
N CYS A 198 -3.33 -7.02 7.86
CA CYS A 198 -4.25 -7.80 8.68
C CYS A 198 -5.32 -8.49 7.83
N GLY A 199 -5.61 -9.77 8.12
CA GLY A 199 -6.65 -10.57 7.45
C GLY A 199 -8.06 -10.23 7.93
N ALA A 200 -8.37 -8.95 8.12
CA ALA A 200 -9.67 -8.43 8.50
C ALA A 200 -9.91 -7.09 7.79
N MET A 201 -11.16 -6.62 7.72
CA MET A 201 -11.53 -5.38 7.05
C MET A 201 -11.18 -4.15 7.92
N PHE A 202 -9.95 -4.11 8.44
CA PHE A 202 -9.35 -2.96 9.08
C PHE A 202 -8.89 -1.94 8.04
N THR A 203 -8.25 -0.86 8.47
CA THR A 203 -7.93 0.27 7.59
C THR A 203 -7.04 -0.11 6.41
N ALA A 204 -6.09 -1.02 6.58
CA ALA A 204 -5.22 -1.45 5.48
C ALA A 204 -6.01 -2.06 4.31
N ASN A 205 -6.92 -3.02 4.59
CA ASN A 205 -7.78 -3.62 3.58
C ASN A 205 -8.85 -2.65 3.08
N THR A 206 -9.36 -1.77 3.94
CA THR A 206 -10.28 -0.70 3.54
C THR A 206 -9.61 0.24 2.53
N MET A 207 -8.37 0.66 2.77
CA MET A 207 -7.67 1.58 1.86
C MET A 207 -7.22 0.91 0.56
N SER A 208 -6.89 -0.38 0.57
CA SER A 208 -6.64 -1.12 -0.67
C SER A 208 -7.91 -1.27 -1.51
N THR A 209 -9.04 -1.57 -0.87
CA THR A 209 -10.36 -1.60 -1.51
C THR A 209 -10.74 -0.23 -2.09
N ILE A 210 -10.50 0.86 -1.36
CA ILE A 210 -10.70 2.22 -1.84
C ILE A 210 -9.82 2.49 -3.08
N ALA A 211 -8.54 2.13 -3.04
CA ALA A 211 -7.63 2.33 -4.17
C ALA A 211 -8.10 1.61 -5.44
N GLU A 212 -8.62 0.38 -5.29
CA GLU A 212 -9.21 -0.38 -6.40
C GLU A 212 -10.52 0.24 -6.88
N ALA A 213 -11.44 0.60 -5.96
CA ALA A 213 -12.75 1.16 -6.30
C ALA A 213 -12.67 2.55 -6.95
N ILE A 214 -11.69 3.38 -6.58
CA ILE A 214 -11.39 4.65 -7.24
C ILE A 214 -10.80 4.42 -8.65
N GLY A 215 -10.15 3.27 -8.89
CA GLY A 215 -9.45 2.97 -10.14
C GLY A 215 -7.95 3.28 -10.11
N MET A 216 -7.37 3.56 -8.94
CA MET A 216 -5.94 3.80 -8.77
C MET A 216 -5.12 2.54 -8.52
N MET A 217 -5.78 1.39 -8.49
CA MET A 217 -5.20 0.05 -8.42
C MET A 217 -5.90 -0.83 -9.44
N LEU A 218 -5.19 -1.81 -9.98
CA LEU A 218 -5.79 -2.75 -10.94
C LEU A 218 -6.87 -3.62 -10.28
N PRO A 219 -7.88 -4.07 -11.04
CA PRO A 219 -8.89 -4.99 -10.55
C PRO A 219 -8.27 -6.23 -9.90
N ARG A 220 -8.86 -6.67 -8.79
CA ARG A 220 -8.39 -7.77 -7.93
C ARG A 220 -7.05 -7.48 -7.22
N GLY A 221 -6.54 -6.27 -7.31
CA GLY A 221 -5.32 -5.83 -6.63
C GLY A 221 -5.45 -5.80 -5.11
N ALA A 222 -6.64 -5.55 -4.58
CA ALA A 222 -6.91 -5.45 -3.16
C ALA A 222 -7.20 -6.79 -2.45
N SER A 223 -7.26 -7.91 -3.16
CA SER A 223 -7.81 -9.17 -2.62
C SER A 223 -6.90 -10.39 -2.73
N HIS A 224 -5.60 -10.21 -2.90
CA HIS A 224 -4.65 -11.32 -2.98
C HIS A 224 -3.84 -11.49 -1.68
N PRO A 225 -3.33 -12.70 -1.39
CA PRO A 225 -2.42 -12.93 -0.27
C PRO A 225 -1.02 -12.37 -0.56
N ALA A 226 -0.29 -12.00 0.50
CA ALA A 226 1.07 -11.46 0.39
C ALA A 226 2.12 -12.56 0.13
N ASP A 227 1.97 -13.69 0.79
CA ASP A 227 2.82 -14.86 0.69
C ASP A 227 2.02 -16.14 0.91
N TYR A 228 2.66 -17.29 0.77
CA TYR A 228 2.02 -18.59 1.01
C TYR A 228 2.04 -18.98 2.49
N HIS A 229 3.13 -18.65 3.20
CA HIS A 229 3.35 -18.88 4.63
C HIS A 229 4.61 -18.11 5.07
N ALA A 230 4.88 -18.10 6.37
CA ALA A 230 6.07 -17.47 6.93
C ALA A 230 7.35 -17.97 6.25
N GLY A 231 8.18 -17.04 5.80
CA GLY A 231 9.46 -17.34 5.14
C GLY A 231 9.37 -17.78 3.68
N SER A 232 8.17 -17.91 3.11
CA SER A 232 8.00 -18.21 1.69
C SER A 232 8.29 -16.98 0.81
N ASP A 233 8.38 -17.20 -0.49
CA ASP A 233 8.46 -16.15 -1.50
C ASP A 233 7.19 -15.30 -1.57
N ILE A 234 7.30 -14.16 -2.27
CA ILE A 234 6.15 -13.33 -2.66
C ILE A 234 5.14 -14.20 -3.41
N HIS A 235 3.86 -14.08 -3.04
CA HIS A 235 2.78 -14.82 -3.69
C HIS A 235 2.74 -14.56 -5.20
N ALA A 236 2.34 -15.57 -5.98
CA ALA A 236 2.27 -15.48 -7.44
C ALA A 236 1.34 -14.35 -7.90
N ASP A 237 0.23 -14.12 -7.18
CA ASP A 237 -0.71 -13.04 -7.51
C ASP A 237 -0.07 -11.65 -7.32
N VAL A 238 0.78 -11.45 -6.30
CA VAL A 238 1.54 -10.19 -6.12
C VAL A 238 2.51 -9.99 -7.29
N ARG A 239 3.20 -11.04 -7.72
CA ARG A 239 4.10 -10.99 -8.89
C ARG A 239 3.34 -10.66 -10.17
N ALA A 240 2.18 -11.26 -10.36
CA ALA A 240 1.31 -11.00 -11.51
C ALA A 240 0.79 -9.55 -11.50
N GLN A 241 0.33 -9.05 -10.35
CA GLN A 241 -0.12 -7.68 -10.18
C GLN A 241 1.02 -6.68 -10.39
N ALA A 242 2.23 -6.96 -9.93
CA ALA A 242 3.38 -6.10 -10.17
C ALA A 242 3.68 -5.94 -11.67
N ARG A 243 3.72 -7.04 -12.44
CA ARG A 243 3.89 -6.98 -13.90
C ARG A 243 2.75 -6.24 -14.59
N ALA A 244 1.52 -6.58 -14.26
CA ALA A 244 0.34 -5.92 -14.82
C ALA A 244 0.28 -4.42 -14.48
N SER A 245 0.75 -4.03 -13.29
CA SER A 245 0.84 -2.63 -12.85
C SER A 245 1.87 -1.84 -13.67
N VAL A 246 3.03 -2.40 -13.94
CA VAL A 246 4.02 -1.77 -14.82
C VAL A 246 3.44 -1.60 -16.23
N ASP A 247 2.81 -2.66 -16.79
CA ASP A 247 2.15 -2.57 -18.10
C ASP A 247 1.04 -1.53 -18.15
N ALA A 248 0.22 -1.45 -17.09
CA ALA A 248 -0.83 -0.45 -16.98
C ALA A 248 -0.27 0.97 -16.89
N LEU A 249 0.81 1.16 -16.12
CA LEU A 249 1.46 2.46 -16.01
C LEU A 249 1.89 3.01 -17.36
N TYR A 250 2.55 2.19 -18.18
CA TYR A 250 2.95 2.63 -19.53
C TYR A 250 1.75 2.93 -20.43
N ARG A 251 0.65 2.15 -20.33
CA ARG A 251 -0.59 2.49 -21.05
C ARG A 251 -1.22 3.82 -20.58
N LEU A 252 -1.16 4.12 -19.27
CA LEU A 252 -1.63 5.41 -18.74
C LEU A 252 -0.79 6.57 -19.28
N ILE A 253 0.54 6.39 -19.37
CA ILE A 253 1.45 7.39 -19.93
C ILE A 253 1.15 7.63 -21.42
N GLU A 254 1.01 6.55 -22.21
CA GLU A 254 0.68 6.62 -23.64
C GLU A 254 -0.67 7.29 -23.90
N ALA A 255 -1.67 7.00 -23.06
CA ALA A 255 -2.99 7.60 -23.15
C ALA A 255 -3.09 9.01 -22.56
N GLY A 256 -2.04 9.50 -21.88
CA GLY A 256 -2.04 10.77 -21.19
C GLY A 256 -2.95 10.84 -19.97
N ILE A 257 -3.39 9.70 -19.43
CA ILE A 257 -4.33 9.62 -18.30
C ILE A 257 -3.56 9.76 -16.98
N ARG A 258 -3.94 10.75 -16.19
CA ARG A 258 -3.30 11.10 -14.92
C ARG A 258 -4.21 10.77 -13.73
N PRO A 259 -3.69 10.71 -12.49
CA PRO A 259 -4.47 10.39 -11.31
C PRO A 259 -5.74 11.21 -11.13
N ARG A 260 -5.73 12.52 -11.39
CA ARG A 260 -6.93 13.36 -11.26
C ARG A 260 -7.97 13.13 -12.36
N ASP A 261 -7.60 12.52 -13.47
CA ASP A 261 -8.57 12.10 -14.49
C ASP A 261 -9.36 10.86 -14.02
N ILE A 262 -8.76 10.06 -13.11
CA ILE A 262 -9.34 8.87 -12.52
C ILE A 262 -10.07 9.21 -11.21
N MET A 263 -9.45 10.01 -10.33
CA MET A 263 -9.96 10.40 -9.02
C MET A 263 -11.08 11.42 -9.11
N THR A 264 -12.16 11.10 -9.82
CA THR A 264 -13.33 11.95 -10.00
C THR A 264 -14.29 11.86 -8.81
N GLU A 265 -15.24 12.76 -8.69
CA GLU A 265 -16.29 12.70 -7.66
C GLU A 265 -17.02 11.37 -7.68
N ARG A 266 -17.39 10.84 -8.85
CA ARG A 266 -18.03 9.52 -8.99
C ARG A 266 -17.13 8.37 -8.52
N ALA A 267 -15.82 8.48 -8.75
CA ALA A 267 -14.87 7.47 -8.27
C ALA A 267 -14.83 7.45 -6.73
N PHE A 268 -14.86 8.62 -6.09
CA PHE A 268 -14.99 8.72 -4.63
C PHE A 268 -16.32 8.16 -4.11
N GLU A 269 -17.43 8.46 -4.79
CA GLU A 269 -18.74 7.91 -4.43
C GLU A 269 -18.77 6.38 -4.53
N ASN A 270 -18.18 5.81 -5.58
CA ASN A 270 -18.04 4.35 -5.73
C ASN A 270 -17.21 3.76 -4.58
N ALA A 271 -16.12 4.41 -4.20
CA ALA A 271 -15.30 3.94 -3.10
C ALA A 271 -16.05 3.99 -1.76
N ILE A 272 -16.80 5.06 -1.49
CA ILE A 272 -17.62 5.21 -0.30
C ILE A 272 -18.66 4.09 -0.24
N ALA A 273 -19.43 3.90 -1.30
CA ALA A 273 -20.46 2.85 -1.36
C ALA A 273 -19.84 1.45 -1.17
N THR A 274 -18.69 1.19 -1.78
CA THR A 274 -17.95 -0.08 -1.63
C THR A 274 -17.54 -0.31 -0.18
N VAL A 275 -17.00 0.69 0.51
CA VAL A 275 -16.57 0.56 1.91
C VAL A 275 -17.77 0.27 2.82
N TYR A 276 -18.91 0.94 2.63
CA TYR A 276 -20.12 0.65 3.39
C TYR A 276 -20.62 -0.77 3.12
N ALA A 277 -20.68 -1.19 1.85
CA ALA A 277 -21.12 -2.53 1.49
C ALA A 277 -20.24 -3.64 2.08
N MET A 278 -18.94 -3.40 2.24
CA MET A 278 -17.98 -4.36 2.78
C MET A 278 -17.79 -4.27 4.31
N GLY A 279 -18.41 -3.32 4.98
CA GLY A 279 -18.21 -3.09 6.42
C GLY A 279 -16.78 -2.62 6.73
N GLY A 280 -16.25 -1.69 5.95
CA GLY A 280 -14.90 -1.17 6.11
C GLY A 280 -14.68 -0.30 7.34
N SER A 281 -13.42 0.02 7.60
CA SER A 281 -12.99 0.81 8.75
C SER A 281 -13.53 2.25 8.71
N THR A 282 -13.97 2.76 9.86
CA THR A 282 -14.34 4.16 10.05
C THR A 282 -13.21 5.16 9.78
N ASN A 283 -11.95 4.70 9.75
CA ASN A 283 -10.81 5.52 9.32
C ASN A 283 -10.95 6.01 7.87
N MET A 284 -11.85 5.43 7.07
CA MET A 284 -12.17 5.96 5.74
C MET A 284 -12.53 7.44 5.76
N TYR A 285 -13.27 7.92 6.79
CA TYR A 285 -13.63 9.34 6.91
C TYR A 285 -12.39 10.24 6.93
N LEU A 286 -11.39 9.87 7.74
CA LEU A 286 -10.14 10.63 7.84
C LEU A 286 -9.34 10.60 6.53
N HIS A 287 -9.30 9.42 5.89
CA HIS A 287 -8.41 9.20 4.76
C HIS A 287 -9.03 9.65 3.43
N LEU A 288 -10.34 9.41 3.22
CA LEU A 288 -11.01 9.89 2.01
C LEU A 288 -11.12 11.40 1.96
N LEU A 289 -11.39 12.07 3.09
CA LEU A 289 -11.43 13.53 3.12
C LEU A 289 -10.05 14.15 2.83
N ALA A 290 -8.98 13.57 3.39
CA ALA A 290 -7.63 14.01 3.09
C ALA A 290 -7.28 13.77 1.61
N LEU A 291 -7.58 12.59 1.08
CA LEU A 291 -7.32 12.24 -0.32
C LEU A 291 -8.13 13.12 -1.28
N ALA A 292 -9.41 13.35 -0.99
CA ALA A 292 -10.28 14.21 -1.80
C ALA A 292 -9.75 15.65 -1.88
N ARG A 293 -9.23 16.16 -0.75
CA ARG A 293 -8.58 17.47 -0.72
C ARG A 293 -7.35 17.51 -1.65
N GLU A 294 -6.49 16.50 -1.60
CA GLU A 294 -5.32 16.40 -2.48
C GLU A 294 -5.71 16.24 -3.96
N ALA A 295 -6.77 15.48 -4.22
CA ALA A 295 -7.33 15.30 -5.56
C ALA A 295 -8.15 16.52 -6.06
N GLN A 296 -8.42 17.50 -5.20
CA GLN A 296 -9.27 18.67 -5.46
C GLN A 296 -10.73 18.29 -5.77
N VAL A 297 -11.23 17.22 -5.12
CA VAL A 297 -12.62 16.75 -5.28
C VAL A 297 -13.45 17.16 -4.04
N PRO A 298 -14.65 17.73 -4.21
CA PRO A 298 -15.46 18.27 -3.11
C PRO A 298 -16.23 17.18 -2.35
N VAL A 299 -15.51 16.30 -1.62
CA VAL A 299 -16.14 15.30 -0.74
C VAL A 299 -16.33 15.89 0.64
N THR A 300 -17.53 15.75 1.20
CA THR A 300 -17.89 16.19 2.56
C THR A 300 -18.35 15.00 3.42
N ILE A 301 -18.35 15.18 4.74
CA ILE A 301 -18.88 14.18 5.68
C ILE A 301 -20.36 13.91 5.39
N ASP A 302 -21.15 14.95 5.12
CA ASP A 302 -22.58 14.82 4.81
C ASP A 302 -22.79 13.99 3.54
N ARG A 303 -21.92 14.19 2.51
CA ARG A 303 -21.99 13.37 1.29
C ARG A 303 -21.65 11.91 1.56
N ILE A 304 -20.62 11.64 2.38
CA ILE A 304 -20.26 10.27 2.79
C ILE A 304 -21.43 9.60 3.51
N GLN A 305 -22.07 10.30 4.44
CA GLN A 305 -23.23 9.78 5.17
C GLN A 305 -24.45 9.55 4.27
N ALA A 306 -24.67 10.42 3.28
CA ALA A 306 -25.80 10.29 2.37
C ALA A 306 -25.68 9.10 1.39
N ILE A 307 -24.46 8.58 1.17
CA ILE A 307 -24.20 7.41 0.33
C ILE A 307 -24.32 6.11 1.14
N GLY A 308 -23.98 6.11 2.42
CA GLY A 308 -24.08 4.95 3.33
C GLY A 308 -25.48 4.79 3.88
#